data_f0046bdf890527b120abae33f4b5a40d
#
_entry.id   f0046bdf890527b120abae33f4b5a40d
#
_cell.length_a   1.000
_cell.length_b   1.000
_cell.length_c   1.000
_cell.angle_alpha   90.00
_cell.angle_beta   90.00
_cell.angle_gamma   90.00
#
_symmetry.space_group_name_H-M   'P 1'
#
loop_
_entity.id
_entity.type
_entity.pdbx_description
1 polymer ?
#
loop_
_entity_poly.entity_id
_entity_poly.type
_entity_poly.pdbx_seq_one_letter_code
_entity_poly.pdbx_strand_id
1 'polypeptide(L)' 'MNIRAGEILKSHEGHYYRVLEASQVSVSLMRINGQTIFACRPEYIALNFSLPIPDTVQSV' A
#
# COMPACT_ATOMS: atom_id res chain seq x y z
N MET A 1 -0.77 10.09 7.52
CA MET A 1 -0.56 8.65 7.37
C MET A 1 0.85 8.40 6.89
N ASN A 2 1.53 7.49 7.54
CA ASN A 2 2.92 7.24 7.27
C ASN A 2 3.07 5.96 6.48
N ILE A 3 3.21 6.08 5.17
CA ILE A 3 3.28 4.95 4.26
C ILE A 3 4.72 4.80 3.80
N ARG A 4 5.24 3.57 3.86
CA ARG A 4 6.63 3.29 3.52
C ARG A 4 6.70 2.20 2.48
N ALA A 5 7.74 2.27 1.66
CA ALA A 5 8.02 1.20 0.70
C ALA A 5 8.15 -0.13 1.43
N GLY A 6 7.60 -1.16 0.85
CA GLY A 6 7.63 -2.51 1.41
C GLY A 6 6.43 -2.87 2.24
N GLU A 7 5.63 -1.90 2.63
CA GLU A 7 4.42 -2.19 3.41
C GLU A 7 3.33 -2.76 2.53
N ILE A 8 2.40 -3.47 3.16
CA ILE A 8 1.26 -4.08 2.49
C ILE A 8 0.02 -3.28 2.86
N LEU A 9 -0.73 -2.93 1.84
CA LEU A 9 -2.01 -2.23 2.03
C LEU A 9 -3.13 -3.14 1.54
N LYS A 10 -4.26 -3.08 2.23
CA LYS A 10 -5.44 -3.82 1.81
C LYS A 10 -6.50 -2.81 1.39
N SER A 11 -6.98 -2.94 0.16
CA SER A 11 -8.04 -2.06 -0.32
C SER A 11 -9.35 -2.44 0.35
N HIS A 12 -10.31 -1.53 0.32
CA HIS A 12 -11.63 -1.82 0.87
C HIS A 12 -12.35 -2.90 0.09
N GLU A 13 -11.88 -3.19 -1.11
CA GLU A 13 -12.43 -4.29 -1.90
C GLU A 13 -11.81 -5.64 -1.56
N GLY A 14 -10.81 -5.64 -0.70
CA GLY A 14 -10.21 -6.89 -0.26
C GLY A 14 -8.95 -7.31 -1.01
N HIS A 15 -8.40 -6.47 -1.83
CA HIS A 15 -7.17 -6.78 -2.57
C HIS A 15 -5.96 -6.24 -1.82
N TYR A 16 -4.85 -6.95 -1.93
CA TYR A 16 -3.62 -6.58 -1.26
C TYR A 16 -2.64 -5.97 -2.24
N TYR A 17 -1.92 -4.96 -1.78
CA TYR A 17 -0.95 -4.25 -2.60
C TYR A 17 0.33 -4.05 -1.80
N ARG A 18 1.46 -4.09 -2.50
CA ARG A 18 2.74 -3.76 -1.89
C ARG A 18 3.13 -2.36 -2.30
N VAL A 19 3.55 -1.56 -1.34
CA VAL A 19 4.03 -0.22 -1.63
C VAL A 19 5.43 -0.33 -2.22
N LEU A 20 5.59 0.18 -3.44
CA LEU A 20 6.88 0.16 -4.12
C LEU A 20 7.69 1.39 -3.77
N GLU A 21 7.06 2.55 -3.80
CA GLU A 21 7.69 3.82 -3.47
C GLU A 21 6.66 4.71 -2.83
N ALA A 22 7.11 5.56 -1.93
CA ALA A 22 6.22 6.50 -1.28
C ALA A 22 6.93 7.82 -1.08
N SER A 23 6.24 8.90 -1.42
CA SER A 23 6.72 10.23 -1.18
C SER A 23 5.55 11.05 -0.66
N GLN A 24 5.79 12.35 -0.44
CA GLN A 24 4.73 13.21 0.05
C GLN A 24 3.67 13.48 -0.99
N VAL A 25 3.97 13.24 -2.26
CA VAL A 25 3.04 13.58 -3.33
C VAL A 25 2.54 12.35 -4.08
N SER A 26 3.19 11.21 -3.94
CA SER A 26 2.82 10.05 -4.76
C SER A 26 3.21 8.77 -4.06
N VAL A 27 2.37 7.76 -4.22
CA VAL A 27 2.63 6.41 -3.71
C VAL A 27 2.42 5.45 -4.87
N SER A 28 3.42 4.59 -5.12
CA SER A 28 3.34 3.59 -6.17
C SER A 28 3.05 2.24 -5.53
N LEU A 29 2.05 1.55 -6.07
CA LEU A 29 1.57 0.29 -5.52
C LEU A 29 1.61 -0.79 -6.59
N MET A 30 1.87 -2.02 -6.17
CA MET A 30 1.74 -3.19 -7.03
C MET A 30 0.81 -4.17 -6.37
N ARG A 31 -0.19 -4.62 -7.13
CA ARG A 31 -1.14 -5.59 -6.61
C ARG A 31 -0.44 -6.93 -6.42
N ILE A 32 -0.65 -7.53 -5.24
CA ILE A 32 -0.08 -8.83 -4.95
C ILE A 32 -0.92 -9.87 -5.68
N ASN A 33 -0.25 -10.83 -6.29
CA ASN A 33 -0.85 -11.86 -7.13
C ASN A 33 -1.35 -11.29 -8.44
N GLY A 34 -0.78 -10.17 -8.86
CA GLY A 34 -1.07 -9.56 -10.14
C GLY A 34 0.14 -8.78 -10.55
N GLN A 35 0.04 -8.14 -11.72
CA GLN A 35 1.14 -7.34 -12.22
C GLN A 35 0.72 -5.90 -12.42
N THR A 36 -0.40 -5.53 -11.84
CA THR A 36 -0.88 -4.17 -11.97
C THR A 36 -0.08 -3.25 -11.07
N ILE A 37 0.48 -2.22 -11.65
CA ILE A 37 1.22 -1.20 -10.92
C ILE A 37 0.57 0.13 -11.22
N PHE A 38 0.32 0.91 -10.19
CA PHE A 38 -0.23 2.25 -10.39
C PHE A 38 0.28 3.17 -9.30
N ALA A 39 0.15 4.47 -9.56
CA ALA A 39 0.55 5.49 -8.60
C ALA A 39 -0.67 6.32 -8.26
N CYS A 40 -0.74 6.77 -7.03
CA CYS A 40 -1.83 7.61 -6.59
C CYS A 40 -1.32 8.56 -5.52
N ARG A 41 -2.17 9.51 -5.15
CA ARG A 41 -1.82 10.42 -4.08
C ARG A 41 -2.03 9.76 -2.72
N PRO A 42 -1.29 10.19 -1.71
CA PRO A 42 -1.49 9.63 -0.37
C PRO A 42 -2.93 9.75 0.12
N GLU A 43 -3.62 10.81 -0.24
CA GLU A 43 -5.01 10.98 0.17
C GLU A 43 -5.90 9.87 -0.37
N TYR A 44 -5.61 9.40 -1.58
CA TYR A 44 -6.38 8.30 -2.14
C TYR A 44 -6.21 7.04 -1.30
N ILE A 45 -5.00 6.81 -0.81
CA ILE A 45 -4.73 5.67 0.06
C ILE A 45 -5.57 5.77 1.32
N ALA A 46 -5.60 6.95 1.93
CA ALA A 46 -6.35 7.14 3.18
C ALA A 46 -7.83 6.84 3.01
N LEU A 47 -8.37 7.12 1.83
CA LEU A 47 -9.81 6.94 1.58
C LEU A 47 -10.17 5.53 1.16
N ASN A 48 -9.24 4.80 0.55
CA ASN A 48 -9.58 3.55 -0.12
C ASN A 48 -8.86 2.32 0.42
N PHE A 49 -7.97 2.49 1.37
CA PHE A 49 -7.18 1.38 1.90
C PHE A 49 -7.23 1.38 3.42
N SER A 50 -7.01 0.22 3.99
CA SER A 50 -6.83 0.09 5.43
C SER A 50 -5.45 0.55 5.81
N LEU A 51 -5.19 0.64 7.10
CA LEU A 51 -3.89 1.02 7.60
C LEU A 51 -2.84 0.05 7.09
N PRO A 52 -1.60 0.53 6.86
CA PRO A 52 -0.55 -0.33 6.36
C PRO A 52 -0.26 -1.50 7.28
N ILE A 53 0.10 -2.62 6.68
CA ILE A 53 0.50 -3.81 7.41
C ILE A 53 1.97 -4.00 7.14
N PRO A 54 2.81 -4.12 8.16
CA PRO A 54 4.23 -4.38 7.93
C PRO A 54 4.41 -5.67 7.17
N ASP A 55 5.36 -5.67 6.25
CA ASP A 55 5.66 -6.85 5.48
C ASP A 55 6.24 -7.94 6.36
N THR A 56 7.00 -7.54 7.35
CA THR A 56 7.58 -8.49 8.30
C THR A 56 6.55 -8.82 9.34
N VAL A 57 6.20 -10.07 9.43
CA VAL A 57 5.27 -10.51 10.42
C VAL A 57 5.96 -10.57 11.75
N GLN A 58 5.34 -9.99 12.71
CA GLN A 58 5.88 -10.05 14.03
C GLN A 58 5.33 -11.22 14.69
N SER A 59 5.99 -12.27 14.59
CA SER A 59 5.54 -13.37 15.38
C SER A 59 6.02 -13.11 16.72
N VAL A 60 5.34 -12.87 17.52
CA VAL A 60 5.84 -12.65 18.77
C VAL A 60 5.69 -13.51 19.78
#